data_85332752717c2d01f1c0f0efe29e3429
#
_entry.id   85332752717c2d01f1c0f0efe29e3429
#
_cell.length_a   1.000
_cell.length_b   1.000
_cell.length_c   1.000
_cell.angle_alpha   90.00
_cell.angle_beta   90.00
_cell.angle_gamma   90.00
#
_symmetry.space_group_name_H-M   'P 1'
#
loop_
_entity.id
_entity.type
_entity.pdbx_description
1 polymer ?
#
loop_
_entity_poly.entity_id
_entity_poly.type
_entity_poly.pdbx_seq_one_letter_code
_entity_poly.pdbx_strand_id
1 'polypeptide(L)'
;MLPLSRTFVAIALLASAGCTLQPFHTEPPASTRPATPSGGGPLIPEPPTVSSTMPAEPVIQGPAPSIPVPRERPKVAPATLSPASKALVTQAQAQRKKGDLPGAAGSLDRALRIEPNNPLLWIEMGRLRMDQRNYAQAESMGRKALSMAVGDNRTQAAAWQLIADSLRARGKNPQAQEALEKAQELGVH
;
A
#
# COMPACT_ATOMS: atom_id res chain seq x y z
N MET A 1 15.56 -63.36 -7.43
CA MET A 1 16.36 -63.13 -8.65
C MET A 1 15.50 -62.35 -9.62
N LEU A 2 15.61 -61.04 -9.68
CA LEU A 2 14.94 -60.18 -10.64
C LEU A 2 15.99 -59.23 -11.24
N PRO A 3 16.04 -59.06 -12.56
CA PRO A 3 16.99 -58.17 -13.20
C PRO A 3 16.52 -56.72 -13.22
N LEU A 4 17.42 -55.83 -12.89
CA LEU A 4 17.30 -54.36 -13.08
C LEU A 4 17.28 -54.04 -14.57
N SER A 5 16.21 -53.44 -15.06
CA SER A 5 16.17 -52.82 -16.38
C SER A 5 16.62 -51.35 -16.27
N ARG A 6 17.81 -51.06 -16.79
CA ARG A 6 18.35 -49.71 -16.96
C ARG A 6 17.88 -49.19 -18.32
N THR A 7 16.94 -48.24 -18.30
CA THR A 7 16.61 -47.44 -19.48
C THR A 7 17.39 -46.14 -19.44
N PHE A 8 18.41 -46.07 -20.32
CA PHE A 8 19.11 -44.82 -20.64
C PHE A 8 18.21 -43.97 -21.51
N VAL A 9 17.78 -42.82 -21.03
CA VAL A 9 17.16 -41.79 -21.85
C VAL A 9 18.24 -40.84 -22.33
N ALA A 10 18.44 -40.85 -23.64
CA ALA A 10 19.38 -39.95 -24.32
C ALA A 10 18.86 -38.52 -24.31
N ILE A 11 19.66 -37.59 -23.78
CA ILE A 11 19.41 -36.15 -23.80
C ILE A 11 19.86 -35.61 -25.15
N ALA A 12 18.91 -35.22 -26.00
CA ALA A 12 19.18 -34.50 -27.23
C ALA A 12 19.43 -33.01 -26.91
N LEU A 13 20.65 -32.55 -27.16
CA LEU A 13 21.03 -31.14 -27.15
C LEU A 13 20.44 -30.47 -28.41
N LEU A 14 19.45 -29.61 -28.22
CA LEU A 14 19.01 -28.67 -29.23
C LEU A 14 19.71 -27.33 -28.97
N ALA A 15 20.69 -27.00 -29.80
CA ALA A 15 21.29 -25.69 -29.91
C ALA A 15 20.28 -24.73 -30.54
N SER A 16 19.72 -23.81 -29.76
CA SER A 16 18.91 -22.70 -30.25
C SER A 16 19.76 -21.45 -30.42
N ALA A 17 19.74 -20.95 -31.66
CA ALA A 17 20.41 -19.77 -32.14
C ALA A 17 20.07 -18.52 -31.31
N GLY A 18 21.09 -17.73 -31.02
CA GLY A 18 20.97 -16.49 -30.29
C GLY A 18 20.21 -15.42 -31.09
N CYS A 19 19.16 -14.86 -30.47
CA CYS A 19 18.65 -13.56 -30.84
C CYS A 19 19.34 -12.52 -29.96
N THR A 20 20.20 -11.73 -30.57
CA THR A 20 20.80 -10.53 -29.96
C THR A 20 19.72 -9.48 -29.81
N LEU A 21 19.22 -9.30 -28.59
CA LEU A 21 18.44 -8.14 -28.21
C LEU A 21 19.36 -6.93 -28.13
N GLN A 22 19.25 -6.01 -29.09
CA GLN A 22 19.88 -4.70 -29.02
C GLN A 22 19.24 -3.90 -27.87
N PRO A 23 20.03 -3.29 -26.96
CA PRO A 23 19.48 -2.37 -25.99
C PRO A 23 19.03 -1.09 -26.69
N PHE A 24 17.75 -0.76 -26.62
CA PHE A 24 17.25 0.55 -26.97
C PHE A 24 17.88 1.59 -26.01
N HIS A 25 18.88 2.29 -26.50
CA HIS A 25 19.34 3.54 -25.88
C HIS A 25 18.29 4.60 -26.21
N THR A 26 17.40 4.86 -25.28
CA THR A 26 16.58 6.08 -25.29
C THR A 26 17.46 7.18 -24.71
N GLU A 27 18.09 7.94 -25.59
CA GLU A 27 18.72 9.22 -25.26
C GLU A 27 17.61 10.17 -24.76
N PRO A 28 17.73 10.78 -23.57
CA PRO A 28 16.78 11.81 -23.15
C PRO A 28 16.94 13.03 -24.07
N PRO A 29 15.86 13.69 -24.50
CA PRO A 29 15.95 14.87 -25.31
C PRO A 29 16.72 15.96 -24.57
N ALA A 30 17.74 16.49 -25.21
CA ALA A 30 18.51 17.62 -24.75
C ALA A 30 17.58 18.80 -24.41
N SER A 31 17.54 19.13 -23.13
CA SER A 31 16.87 20.31 -22.61
C SER A 31 17.61 21.53 -23.14
N THR A 32 17.09 22.11 -24.19
CA THR A 32 17.51 23.42 -24.69
C THR A 32 17.09 24.47 -23.67
N ARG A 33 18.03 24.83 -22.81
CA ARG A 33 17.91 25.97 -21.91
C ARG A 33 18.01 27.25 -22.75
N PRO A 34 17.01 28.13 -22.78
CA PRO A 34 17.16 29.44 -23.40
C PRO A 34 18.16 30.28 -22.62
N ALA A 35 19.11 30.84 -23.33
CA ALA A 35 20.04 31.81 -22.80
C ALA A 35 19.29 33.04 -22.30
N THR A 36 19.50 33.42 -21.05
CA THR A 36 19.09 34.68 -20.46
C THR A 36 19.92 35.81 -21.05
N PRO A 37 19.32 36.86 -21.62
CA PRO A 37 20.06 38.07 -21.92
C PRO A 37 20.35 38.83 -20.62
N SER A 38 21.64 39.09 -20.40
CA SER A 38 22.13 40.04 -19.41
C SER A 38 21.67 41.44 -19.84
N GLY A 39 20.86 42.11 -19.05
CA GLY A 39 20.41 43.48 -19.29
C GLY A 39 19.98 44.13 -17.97
N GLY A 40 20.72 45.16 -17.63
CA GLY A 40 20.63 46.17 -16.59
C GLY A 40 19.35 46.30 -15.78
N GLY A 41 19.51 46.19 -14.46
CA GLY A 41 18.45 46.49 -13.50
C GLY A 41 18.24 48.00 -13.37
N PRO A 42 16.99 48.45 -13.17
CA PRO A 42 16.71 49.71 -12.50
C PRO A 42 16.78 49.54 -11.00
N LEU A 43 17.42 50.51 -10.34
CA LEU A 43 17.48 50.74 -8.92
C LEU A 43 16.06 50.76 -8.32
N ILE A 44 15.78 49.85 -7.38
CA ILE A 44 14.57 49.89 -6.57
C ILE A 44 14.83 50.94 -5.46
N PRO A 45 14.02 52.02 -5.34
CA PRO A 45 14.13 52.93 -4.23
C PRO A 45 13.69 52.25 -2.91
N GLU A 46 14.50 52.40 -1.86
CA GLU A 46 14.15 51.96 -0.51
C GLU A 46 12.82 52.60 -0.06
N PRO A 47 11.92 51.83 0.58
CA PRO A 47 10.75 52.42 1.20
C PRO A 47 11.15 53.17 2.49
N PRO A 48 10.53 54.31 2.78
CA PRO A 48 10.86 55.10 3.97
C PRO A 48 10.49 54.34 5.24
N THR A 49 11.43 54.29 6.16
CA THR A 49 11.23 53.85 7.55
C THR A 49 10.25 54.77 8.26
N VAL A 50 9.00 54.43 8.32
CA VAL A 50 8.01 55.04 9.18
C VAL A 50 8.12 54.42 10.58
N SER A 51 8.75 55.12 11.49
CA SER A 51 8.64 54.85 12.94
C SER A 51 7.18 55.08 13.34
N SER A 52 6.40 54.03 13.38
CA SER A 52 5.06 54.05 13.93
C SER A 52 5.14 53.72 15.42
N THR A 53 5.20 54.78 16.23
CA THR A 53 4.94 54.69 17.67
C THR A 53 3.47 54.30 17.85
N MET A 54 3.19 53.03 18.08
CA MET A 54 1.85 52.57 18.46
C MET A 54 1.60 52.91 19.93
N PRO A 55 0.45 53.55 20.26
CA PRO A 55 -0.02 53.63 21.61
C PRO A 55 -0.37 52.20 22.10
N ALA A 56 0.02 51.88 23.34
CA ALA A 56 -0.30 50.64 24.02
C ALA A 56 -1.83 50.52 24.15
N GLU A 57 -2.45 49.60 23.34
CA GLU A 57 -3.82 49.18 23.57
C GLU A 57 -3.91 48.36 24.87
N PRO A 58 -4.98 48.49 25.66
CA PRO A 58 -5.17 47.68 26.86
C PRO A 58 -5.36 46.20 26.45
N VAL A 59 -4.50 45.33 26.97
CA VAL A 59 -4.58 43.89 26.82
C VAL A 59 -5.87 43.43 27.50
N ILE A 60 -6.93 43.19 26.68
CA ILE A 60 -8.10 42.47 27.12
C ILE A 60 -7.64 41.02 27.28
N GLN A 61 -7.47 40.60 28.54
CA GLN A 61 -7.29 39.19 28.87
C GLN A 61 -8.56 38.44 28.46
N GLY A 62 -8.54 37.86 27.23
CA GLY A 62 -9.56 36.91 26.82
C GLY A 62 -9.51 35.67 27.73
N PRO A 63 -10.64 34.95 27.87
CA PRO A 63 -10.70 33.76 28.69
C PRO A 63 -9.60 32.79 28.25
N ALA A 64 -8.89 32.19 29.25
CA ALA A 64 -7.80 31.25 29.03
C ALA A 64 -8.23 30.17 27.97
N PRO A 65 -7.31 29.81 27.07
CA PRO A 65 -7.62 28.76 26.07
C PRO A 65 -8.00 27.50 26.83
N SER A 66 -9.28 27.13 26.74
CA SER A 66 -9.76 25.84 27.24
C SER A 66 -9.02 24.73 26.51
N ILE A 67 -8.26 23.93 27.27
CA ILE A 67 -7.58 22.74 26.77
C ILE A 67 -8.66 21.89 26.05
N PRO A 68 -8.47 21.55 24.74
CA PRO A 68 -9.44 20.73 24.05
C PRO A 68 -9.54 19.38 24.76
N VAL A 69 -10.68 19.12 25.38
CA VAL A 69 -11.01 17.78 25.90
C VAL A 69 -10.83 16.80 24.75
N PRO A 70 -10.05 15.71 24.90
CA PRO A 70 -9.90 14.72 23.86
C PRO A 70 -11.30 14.24 23.45
N ARG A 71 -11.72 14.61 22.26
CA ARG A 71 -12.99 14.10 21.72
C ARG A 71 -12.79 12.61 21.53
N GLU A 72 -13.52 11.80 22.29
CA GLU A 72 -13.61 10.36 22.04
C GLU A 72 -13.92 10.17 20.55
N ARG A 73 -13.04 9.44 19.87
CA ARG A 73 -13.23 9.18 18.44
C ARG A 73 -14.54 8.41 18.29
N PRO A 74 -15.44 8.81 17.40
CA PRO A 74 -16.68 8.06 17.17
C PRO A 74 -16.33 6.59 16.92
N LYS A 75 -16.94 5.68 17.68
CA LYS A 75 -16.74 4.25 17.50
C LYS A 75 -17.35 3.85 16.15
N VAL A 76 -16.50 3.69 15.14
CA VAL A 76 -16.93 3.30 13.79
C VAL A 76 -17.39 1.84 13.83
N ALA A 77 -18.52 1.55 13.21
CA ALA A 77 -19.01 0.19 13.10
C ALA A 77 -17.99 -0.66 12.29
N PRO A 78 -17.75 -1.93 12.71
CA PRO A 78 -16.84 -2.80 11.99
C PRO A 78 -17.25 -2.96 10.52
N ALA A 79 -16.26 -3.03 9.63
CA ALA A 79 -16.50 -3.27 8.22
C ALA A 79 -17.20 -4.62 8.03
N THR A 80 -18.25 -4.64 7.22
CA THR A 80 -19.00 -5.84 6.88
C THR A 80 -19.10 -5.99 5.37
N LEU A 81 -19.25 -7.22 4.89
CA LEU A 81 -19.48 -7.51 3.48
C LEU A 81 -20.98 -7.64 3.21
N SER A 82 -21.44 -7.12 2.09
CA SER A 82 -22.78 -7.43 1.58
C SER A 82 -22.93 -8.95 1.31
N PRO A 83 -24.14 -9.48 1.28
CA PRO A 83 -24.35 -10.89 0.96
C PRO A 83 -23.72 -11.32 -0.36
N ALA A 84 -23.77 -10.47 -1.39
CA ALA A 84 -23.17 -10.73 -2.70
C ALA A 84 -21.64 -10.79 -2.62
N SER A 85 -20.99 -9.81 -1.99
CA SER A 85 -19.55 -9.80 -1.79
C SER A 85 -19.08 -10.96 -0.91
N LYS A 86 -19.83 -11.30 0.13
CA LYS A 86 -19.54 -12.44 1.00
C LYS A 86 -19.55 -13.76 0.23
N ALA A 87 -20.53 -13.98 -0.66
CA ALA A 87 -20.58 -15.17 -1.52
C ALA A 87 -19.35 -15.27 -2.43
N LEU A 88 -18.95 -14.15 -3.05
CA LEU A 88 -17.76 -14.08 -3.91
C LEU A 88 -16.45 -14.32 -3.14
N VAL A 89 -16.33 -13.78 -1.93
CA VAL A 89 -15.17 -14.04 -1.04
C VAL A 89 -15.13 -15.52 -0.65
N THR A 90 -16.25 -16.12 -0.28
CA THR A 90 -16.32 -17.56 0.03
C THR A 90 -15.90 -18.42 -1.17
N GLN A 91 -16.35 -18.06 -2.36
CA GLN A 91 -15.95 -18.72 -3.62
C GLN A 91 -14.43 -18.57 -3.85
N ALA A 92 -13.89 -17.36 -3.70
CA ALA A 92 -12.46 -17.11 -3.86
C ALA A 92 -11.61 -17.92 -2.87
N GLN A 93 -12.04 -17.99 -1.60
CA GLN A 93 -11.36 -18.80 -0.58
C GLN A 93 -11.37 -20.29 -0.91
N ALA A 94 -12.50 -20.82 -1.44
CA ALA A 94 -12.57 -22.19 -1.89
C ALA A 94 -11.65 -22.47 -3.09
N GLN A 95 -11.57 -21.53 -4.04
CA GLN A 95 -10.68 -21.61 -5.20
C GLN A 95 -9.20 -21.57 -4.77
N ARG A 96 -8.84 -20.67 -3.85
CA ARG A 96 -7.48 -20.62 -3.27
C ARG A 96 -7.07 -21.95 -2.63
N LYS A 97 -7.96 -22.56 -1.83
CA LYS A 97 -7.71 -23.88 -1.21
C LYS A 97 -7.48 -24.99 -2.22
N LYS A 98 -8.07 -24.88 -3.42
CA LYS A 98 -7.87 -25.82 -4.54
C LYS A 98 -6.65 -25.48 -5.40
N GLY A 99 -5.96 -24.38 -5.13
CA GLY A 99 -4.84 -23.88 -5.94
C GLY A 99 -5.27 -23.11 -7.20
N ASP A 100 -6.56 -22.91 -7.41
CA ASP A 100 -7.08 -22.09 -8.52
C ASP A 100 -6.96 -20.60 -8.17
N LEU A 101 -5.73 -20.10 -8.23
CA LEU A 101 -5.43 -18.70 -7.90
C LEU A 101 -5.99 -17.71 -8.95
N PRO A 102 -6.02 -18.04 -10.27
CA PRO A 102 -6.68 -17.20 -11.26
C PRO A 102 -8.19 -17.08 -11.05
N GLY A 103 -8.87 -18.18 -10.75
CA GLY A 103 -10.30 -18.18 -10.44
C GLY A 103 -10.60 -17.33 -9.19
N ALA A 104 -9.79 -17.50 -8.15
CA ALA A 104 -9.91 -16.68 -6.92
C ALA A 104 -9.74 -15.18 -7.21
N ALA A 105 -8.78 -14.80 -8.07
CA ALA A 105 -8.61 -13.41 -8.48
C ALA A 105 -9.86 -12.87 -9.16
N GLY A 106 -10.42 -13.60 -10.12
CA GLY A 106 -11.64 -13.19 -10.82
C GLY A 106 -12.86 -13.04 -9.89
N SER A 107 -12.95 -13.89 -8.85
CA SER A 107 -14.03 -13.78 -7.84
C SER A 107 -13.86 -12.53 -6.96
N LEU A 108 -12.63 -12.25 -6.49
CA LEU A 108 -12.33 -11.05 -5.70
C LEU A 108 -12.44 -9.75 -6.53
N ASP A 109 -12.05 -9.77 -7.80
CA ASP A 109 -12.22 -8.62 -8.69
C ASP A 109 -13.70 -8.27 -8.89
N ARG A 110 -14.58 -9.27 -8.96
CA ARG A 110 -16.04 -9.05 -8.99
C ARG A 110 -16.54 -8.45 -7.69
N ALA A 111 -16.07 -8.95 -6.54
CA ALA A 111 -16.43 -8.40 -5.25
C ALA A 111 -15.98 -6.93 -5.10
N LEU A 112 -14.76 -6.60 -5.54
CA LEU A 112 -14.23 -5.23 -5.53
C LEU A 112 -14.99 -4.28 -6.47
N ARG A 113 -15.61 -4.79 -7.54
CA ARG A 113 -16.51 -3.97 -8.36
C ARG A 113 -17.81 -3.61 -7.65
N ILE A 114 -18.29 -4.48 -6.76
CA ILE A 114 -19.49 -4.23 -5.96
C ILE A 114 -19.18 -3.27 -4.81
N GLU A 115 -18.06 -3.48 -4.11
CA GLU A 115 -17.68 -2.72 -2.92
C GLU A 115 -16.20 -2.28 -2.98
N PRO A 116 -15.84 -1.31 -3.83
CA PRO A 116 -14.43 -0.93 -4.05
C PRO A 116 -13.75 -0.34 -2.81
N ASN A 117 -14.53 0.22 -1.90
CA ASN A 117 -14.04 0.87 -0.68
C ASN A 117 -14.13 -0.02 0.57
N ASN A 118 -14.46 -1.30 0.42
CA ASN A 118 -14.53 -2.20 1.55
C ASN A 118 -13.13 -2.76 1.90
N PRO A 119 -12.56 -2.45 3.07
CA PRO A 119 -11.21 -2.86 3.44
C PRO A 119 -11.03 -4.37 3.53
N LEU A 120 -12.10 -5.13 3.86
CA LEU A 120 -12.04 -6.59 3.96
C LEU A 120 -11.70 -7.22 2.61
N LEU A 121 -12.19 -6.67 1.50
CA LEU A 121 -11.90 -7.18 0.16
C LEU A 121 -10.43 -6.96 -0.22
N TRP A 122 -9.84 -5.84 0.19
CA TRP A 122 -8.42 -5.57 -0.02
C TRP A 122 -7.53 -6.50 0.80
N ILE A 123 -7.96 -6.86 2.02
CA ILE A 123 -7.28 -7.88 2.83
C ILE A 123 -7.32 -9.25 2.14
N GLU A 124 -8.49 -9.67 1.62
CA GLU A 124 -8.62 -10.95 0.90
C GLU A 124 -7.79 -10.97 -0.39
N MET A 125 -7.77 -9.86 -1.15
CA MET A 125 -6.90 -9.72 -2.31
C MET A 125 -5.42 -9.82 -1.91
N GLY A 126 -5.03 -9.20 -0.81
CA GLY A 126 -3.67 -9.30 -0.27
C GLY A 126 -3.29 -10.74 0.09
N ARG A 127 -4.20 -11.49 0.74
CA ARG A 127 -3.99 -12.92 1.04
C ARG A 127 -3.81 -13.76 -0.23
N LEU A 128 -4.56 -13.46 -1.29
CA LEU A 128 -4.36 -14.09 -2.59
C LEU A 128 -2.97 -13.77 -3.17
N ARG A 129 -2.49 -12.54 -3.02
CA ARG A 129 -1.13 -12.16 -3.45
C ARG A 129 -0.04 -12.88 -2.64
N MET A 130 -0.29 -13.18 -1.35
CA MET A 130 0.59 -14.03 -0.54
C MET A 130 0.70 -15.45 -1.13
N ASP A 131 -0.44 -16.06 -1.50
CA ASP A 131 -0.45 -17.39 -2.11
C ASP A 131 0.27 -17.41 -3.47
N GLN A 132 0.19 -16.32 -4.22
CA GLN A 132 0.93 -16.10 -5.47
C GLN A 132 2.42 -15.77 -5.26
N ARG A 133 2.90 -15.74 -4.00
CA ARG A 133 4.24 -15.30 -3.60
C ARG A 133 4.57 -13.86 -4.01
N ASN A 134 3.55 -13.06 -4.30
CA ASN A 134 3.71 -11.65 -4.64
C ASN A 134 3.60 -10.78 -3.39
N TYR A 135 4.58 -10.94 -2.51
CA TYR A 135 4.58 -10.36 -1.17
C TYR A 135 4.58 -8.82 -1.16
N ALA A 136 5.23 -8.19 -2.15
CA ALA A 136 5.23 -6.73 -2.26
C ALA A 136 3.82 -6.18 -2.56
N GLN A 137 3.07 -6.86 -3.43
CA GLN A 137 1.67 -6.49 -3.70
C GLN A 137 0.77 -6.79 -2.51
N ALA A 138 1.00 -7.90 -1.79
CA ALA A 138 0.26 -8.21 -0.57
C ALA A 138 0.41 -7.10 0.48
N GLU A 139 1.63 -6.61 0.71
CA GLU A 139 1.91 -5.46 1.58
C GLU A 139 1.14 -4.21 1.13
N SER A 140 1.15 -3.90 -0.17
CA SER A 140 0.43 -2.75 -0.72
C SER A 140 -1.09 -2.86 -0.51
N MET A 141 -1.68 -4.06 -0.67
CA MET A 141 -3.10 -4.31 -0.40
C MET A 141 -3.43 -4.12 1.09
N GLY A 142 -2.56 -4.61 1.99
CA GLY A 142 -2.70 -4.38 3.43
C GLY A 142 -2.68 -2.89 3.80
N ARG A 143 -1.74 -2.12 3.24
CA ARG A 143 -1.69 -0.65 3.44
C ARG A 143 -2.94 0.06 2.92
N LYS A 144 -3.46 -0.37 1.77
CA LYS A 144 -4.70 0.14 1.22
C LYS A 144 -5.90 -0.17 2.12
N ALA A 145 -5.98 -1.38 2.66
CA ALA A 145 -7.01 -1.74 3.63
C ALA A 145 -6.94 -0.86 4.89
N LEU A 146 -5.73 -0.59 5.42
CA LEU A 146 -5.53 0.30 6.57
C LEU A 146 -6.08 1.71 6.32
N SER A 147 -5.84 2.29 5.15
CA SER A 147 -6.32 3.64 4.83
C SER A 147 -7.85 3.74 4.79
N MET A 148 -8.55 2.62 4.57
CA MET A 148 -10.01 2.53 4.53
C MET A 148 -10.63 2.11 5.87
N ALA A 149 -9.86 1.44 6.74
CA ALA A 149 -10.35 0.87 8.00
C ALA A 149 -10.23 1.84 9.19
N VAL A 150 -10.20 3.16 8.94
CA VAL A 150 -10.02 4.16 10.00
C VAL A 150 -11.14 4.05 11.03
N GLY A 151 -10.76 3.81 12.30
CA GLY A 151 -11.72 3.65 13.41
C GLY A 151 -12.25 2.22 13.60
N ASP A 152 -11.97 1.29 12.70
CA ASP A 152 -12.28 -0.14 12.85
C ASP A 152 -11.01 -0.91 13.27
N ASN A 153 -10.78 -1.00 14.57
CA ASN A 153 -9.59 -1.63 15.15
C ASN A 153 -9.44 -3.09 14.68
N ARG A 154 -10.54 -3.83 14.57
CA ARG A 154 -10.51 -5.24 14.15
C ARG A 154 -9.99 -5.39 12.72
N THR A 155 -10.52 -4.59 11.80
CA THR A 155 -10.08 -4.61 10.41
C THR A 155 -8.66 -4.05 10.25
N GLN A 156 -8.29 -3.03 11.03
CA GLN A 156 -6.92 -2.52 11.07
C GLN A 156 -5.93 -3.59 11.56
N ALA A 157 -6.26 -4.31 12.64
CA ALA A 157 -5.44 -5.41 13.13
C ALA A 157 -5.22 -6.50 12.07
N ALA A 158 -6.28 -6.90 11.35
CA ALA A 158 -6.18 -7.87 10.27
C ALA A 158 -5.32 -7.37 9.09
N ALA A 159 -5.38 -6.08 8.76
CA ALA A 159 -4.54 -5.48 7.74
C ALA A 159 -3.07 -5.39 8.18
N TRP A 160 -2.78 -5.04 9.43
CA TRP A 160 -1.43 -5.07 9.99
C TRP A 160 -0.84 -6.47 10.02
N GLN A 161 -1.65 -7.49 10.35
CA GLN A 161 -1.24 -8.89 10.29
C GLN A 161 -0.81 -9.28 8.86
N LEU A 162 -1.59 -8.93 7.84
CA LEU A 162 -1.24 -9.17 6.44
C LEU A 162 0.08 -8.49 6.04
N ILE A 163 0.30 -7.25 6.48
CA ILE A 163 1.55 -6.51 6.26
C ILE A 163 2.71 -7.23 6.93
N ALA A 164 2.56 -7.64 8.18
CA ALA A 164 3.59 -8.37 8.93
C ALA A 164 3.98 -9.68 8.22
N ASP A 165 2.99 -10.45 7.78
CA ASP A 165 3.23 -11.72 7.07
C ASP A 165 3.95 -11.50 5.73
N SER A 166 3.57 -10.45 4.98
CA SER A 166 4.22 -10.11 3.72
C SER A 166 5.66 -9.62 3.89
N LEU A 167 5.93 -8.83 4.93
CA LEU A 167 7.27 -8.37 5.27
C LEU A 167 8.16 -9.53 5.73
N ARG A 168 7.62 -10.44 6.56
CA ARG A 168 8.33 -11.65 6.99
C ARG A 168 8.71 -12.53 5.80
N ALA A 169 7.78 -12.75 4.87
CA ALA A 169 8.02 -13.53 3.65
C ALA A 169 9.10 -12.91 2.73
N ARG A 170 9.35 -11.60 2.86
CA ARG A 170 10.42 -10.86 2.17
C ARG A 170 11.73 -10.78 2.95
N GLY A 171 11.83 -11.44 4.11
CA GLY A 171 13.00 -11.39 4.99
C GLY A 171 13.17 -10.08 5.77
N LYS A 172 12.17 -9.19 5.78
CA LYS A 172 12.19 -7.91 6.50
C LYS A 172 11.69 -8.09 7.94
N ASN A 173 12.37 -8.95 8.70
CA ASN A 173 11.93 -9.37 10.02
C ASN A 173 11.73 -8.25 11.04
N PRO A 174 12.60 -7.23 11.17
CA PRO A 174 12.37 -6.12 12.11
C PRO A 174 11.06 -5.36 11.80
N GLN A 175 10.85 -5.02 10.54
CA GLN A 175 9.63 -4.32 10.10
C GLN A 175 8.37 -5.19 10.25
N ALA A 176 8.49 -6.52 10.06
CA ALA A 176 7.40 -7.45 10.29
C ALA A 176 7.01 -7.50 11.76
N GLN A 177 8.00 -7.43 12.67
CA GLN A 177 7.75 -7.41 14.11
C GLN A 177 7.00 -6.13 14.53
N GLU A 178 7.44 -4.95 14.06
CA GLU A 178 6.74 -3.69 14.30
C GLU A 178 5.27 -3.71 13.82
N ALA A 179 5.04 -4.30 12.64
CA ALA A 179 3.68 -4.44 12.10
C ALA A 179 2.82 -5.40 12.94
N LEU A 180 3.43 -6.48 13.46
CA LEU A 180 2.75 -7.42 14.34
C LEU A 180 2.37 -6.80 15.68
N GLU A 181 3.23 -6.00 16.28
CA GLU A 181 2.97 -5.25 17.51
C GLU A 181 1.76 -4.33 17.33
N LYS A 182 1.71 -3.57 16.22
CA LYS A 182 0.54 -2.74 15.89
C LYS A 182 -0.74 -3.55 15.73
N ALA A 183 -0.66 -4.75 15.15
CA ALA A 183 -1.82 -5.63 15.03
C ALA A 183 -2.31 -6.09 16.42
N GLN A 184 -1.40 -6.40 17.33
CA GLN A 184 -1.71 -6.84 18.69
C GLN A 184 -2.32 -5.71 19.53
N GLU A 185 -1.76 -4.50 19.47
CA GLU A 185 -2.29 -3.32 20.16
C GLU A 185 -3.76 -3.03 19.79
N LEU A 186 -4.13 -3.25 18.53
CA LEU A 186 -5.49 -3.03 18.03
C LEU A 186 -6.43 -4.21 18.33
N GLY A 187 -5.90 -5.41 18.51
CA GLY A 187 -6.67 -6.64 18.73
C GLY A 187 -7.08 -6.91 20.18
N VAL A 188 -6.55 -6.17 21.15
CA VAL A 188 -6.76 -6.39 22.61
C VAL A 188 -8.03 -5.70 23.14
N HIS A 189 -8.85 -5.06 22.31
CA HIS A 189 -10.03 -4.31 22.74
C HIS A 189 -11.34 -4.98 22.35
#